data_1a5c8f7aed806f39d7eee36cd3368237
#
_entry.id   1a5c8f7aed806f39d7eee36cd3368237
#
_cell.length_a   1.000
_cell.length_b   1.000
_cell.length_c   1.000
_cell.angle_alpha   90.00
_cell.angle_beta   90.00
_cell.angle_gamma   90.00
#
_symmetry.space_group_name_H-M   'P 1'
#
loop_
_entity.id
_entity.type
_entity.pdbx_description
1 polymer ?
#
loop_
_entity_poly.entity_id
_entity_poly.type
_entity_poly.pdbx_seq_one_letter_code
_entity_poly.pdbx_strand_id
1 'polypeptide(L)'
;MKKLLYLFLAISVACSSVAFSQTLYGLKKTENGSSTIPFDVVYIDPMTGSTEIVLSTNSLIGVAAGASTYDQLNSRYICWGFDTQNNQNLYVMDLDNLQTETNLFSSAPAIEMEYDLQTQKAYGLWWDGTAEHFGKIDLSTGLVSSISILPGVEAVAIGNSTFNSNTGNYIFIGQEANQFKLYNIDASTGAIINSPTIWQNGVSYSALEFNNQNGGILYGLFQDVDYDNYSQTYQTYYTDLRLAEIDLTTGDATIIDPQSTVIGGYIPGYALGGLCFDQQSQTYIVRVQNETGGYLKLVDVYNSNIIASTAISDDNYFYELQVDNYPFAIDAYNLLDSNENVQNNLDYLTIYPNPSTDFVYINGTDKELVAIVVDLLGKQVLRESINEKLDISQLEKGVYILQLSDGDKLTTQRIIKN
;
A
#
# COMPACT_ATOMS: atom_id res chain seq x y z
N MET A 1 67.33 -7.28 14.41
CA MET A 1 66.22 -6.32 14.61
C MET A 1 65.14 -6.63 13.58
N LYS A 2 64.15 -7.43 13.97
CA LYS A 2 62.99 -7.80 13.13
C LYS A 2 61.88 -6.83 13.44
N LYS A 3 61.45 -6.01 12.48
CA LYS A 3 60.27 -5.18 12.59
C LYS A 3 59.04 -6.04 12.38
N LEU A 4 58.24 -6.16 13.41
CA LEU A 4 56.93 -6.83 13.41
C LEU A 4 55.94 -5.83 12.80
N LEU A 5 55.41 -6.15 11.61
CA LEU A 5 54.39 -5.37 10.93
C LEU A 5 53.02 -5.87 11.43
N TYR A 6 52.36 -5.10 12.28
CA TYR A 6 51.00 -5.38 12.67
C TYR A 6 50.04 -4.95 11.55
N LEU A 7 49.48 -5.96 10.86
CA LEU A 7 48.39 -5.78 9.93
C LEU A 7 47.11 -5.67 10.72
N PHE A 8 46.59 -4.45 10.92
CA PHE A 8 45.24 -4.26 11.42
C PHE A 8 44.25 -4.63 10.32
N LEU A 9 43.67 -5.83 10.45
CA LEU A 9 42.53 -6.22 9.64
C LEU A 9 41.30 -5.50 10.25
N ALA A 10 40.96 -4.36 9.68
CA ALA A 10 39.68 -3.72 9.97
C ALA A 10 38.57 -4.58 9.32
N ILE A 11 37.94 -5.42 10.14
CA ILE A 11 36.70 -6.06 9.77
C ILE A 11 35.66 -4.93 9.80
N SER A 12 35.39 -4.34 8.64
CA SER A 12 34.19 -3.55 8.44
C SER A 12 33.01 -4.55 8.54
N VAL A 13 32.37 -4.59 9.67
CA VAL A 13 31.01 -5.12 9.75
C VAL A 13 30.19 -4.16 8.88
N ALA A 14 29.97 -4.57 7.64
CA ALA A 14 28.92 -3.96 6.83
C ALA A 14 27.61 -4.26 7.57
N CYS A 15 27.18 -3.30 8.39
CA CYS A 15 25.80 -3.21 8.78
C CYS A 15 25.06 -3.02 7.46
N SER A 16 24.46 -4.08 6.94
CA SER A 16 23.50 -3.95 5.85
C SER A 16 22.32 -3.17 6.45
N SER A 17 22.41 -1.83 6.38
CA SER A 17 21.24 -1.02 6.53
C SER A 17 20.28 -1.49 5.44
N VAL A 18 19.18 -2.10 5.83
CA VAL A 18 18.06 -2.33 4.93
C VAL A 18 17.70 -0.93 4.43
N ALA A 19 18.08 -0.62 3.21
CA ALA A 19 17.73 0.66 2.62
C ALA A 19 16.24 0.53 2.28
N PHE A 20 15.41 1.32 2.93
CA PHE A 20 14.04 1.52 2.51
C PHE A 20 14.10 2.08 1.08
N SER A 21 13.56 1.33 0.12
CA SER A 21 13.78 1.59 -1.30
C SER A 21 12.61 2.32 -1.95
N GLN A 22 11.46 2.35 -1.28
CA GLN A 22 10.23 2.91 -1.80
C GLN A 22 9.90 4.27 -1.19
N THR A 23 9.05 5.02 -1.86
CA THR A 23 8.60 6.32 -1.37
C THR A 23 7.39 6.15 -0.49
N LEU A 24 7.48 6.62 0.76
CA LEU A 24 6.37 6.63 1.71
C LEU A 24 5.66 7.97 1.68
N TYR A 25 4.38 7.94 1.43
CA TYR A 25 3.50 9.10 1.44
C TYR A 25 2.50 9.04 2.59
N GLY A 26 1.96 10.20 2.95
CA GLY A 26 0.87 10.33 3.89
C GLY A 26 0.22 11.69 3.80
N LEU A 27 -0.88 11.86 4.50
CA LEU A 27 -1.55 13.15 4.67
C LEU A 27 -1.14 13.80 5.97
N LYS A 28 -0.83 15.09 5.94
CA LYS A 28 -0.42 15.87 7.12
C LYS A 28 -1.07 17.25 7.11
N LYS A 29 -1.48 17.74 8.28
CA LYS A 29 -1.85 19.16 8.48
C LYS A 29 -0.63 19.97 8.86
N THR A 30 -0.46 21.12 8.21
CA THR A 30 0.70 22.00 8.43
C THR A 30 0.64 22.76 9.76
N GLU A 31 -0.54 22.89 10.36
CA GLU A 31 -0.71 23.55 11.67
C GLU A 31 -1.63 22.71 12.58
N ASN A 32 -1.27 22.69 13.86
CA ASN A 32 -1.91 21.85 14.86
C ASN A 32 -3.42 22.08 15.01
N GLY A 33 -4.18 21.02 14.79
CA GLY A 33 -5.49 20.83 15.37
C GLY A 33 -6.64 21.68 14.84
N SER A 34 -6.44 22.57 13.89
CA SER A 34 -7.54 23.31 13.30
C SER A 34 -8.31 22.43 12.31
N SER A 35 -9.60 22.25 12.57
CA SER A 35 -10.49 21.51 11.67
C SER A 35 -10.66 22.13 10.28
N THR A 36 -10.21 23.37 10.09
CA THR A 36 -10.36 24.15 8.86
C THR A 36 -9.11 24.22 8.00
N ILE A 37 -7.97 23.68 8.48
CA ILE A 37 -6.72 23.68 7.72
C ILE A 37 -6.71 22.46 6.79
N PRO A 38 -6.46 22.68 5.48
CA PRO A 38 -6.33 21.58 4.52
C PRO A 38 -5.14 20.67 4.84
N PHE A 39 -5.24 19.42 4.39
CA PHE A 39 -4.13 18.48 4.39
C PHE A 39 -3.18 18.76 3.23
N ASP A 40 -1.91 18.48 3.48
CA ASP A 40 -0.88 18.34 2.46
C ASP A 40 -0.58 16.84 2.25
N VAL A 41 -0.29 16.45 1.01
CA VAL A 41 0.40 15.19 0.75
C VAL A 41 1.88 15.41 1.04
N VAL A 42 2.44 14.59 1.88
CA VAL A 42 3.84 14.66 2.28
C VAL A 42 4.57 13.38 1.92
N TYR A 43 5.83 13.55 1.52
CA TYR A 43 6.82 12.50 1.62
C TYR A 43 7.23 12.34 3.09
N ILE A 44 7.41 11.11 3.52
CA ILE A 44 7.84 10.78 4.88
C ILE A 44 9.14 9.97 4.79
N ASP A 45 10.20 10.47 5.41
CA ASP A 45 11.38 9.64 5.65
C ASP A 45 11.07 8.66 6.79
N PRO A 46 10.92 7.38 6.52
CA PRO A 46 10.48 6.43 7.53
C PRO A 46 11.51 6.19 8.62
N MET A 47 12.80 6.50 8.36
CA MET A 47 13.87 6.30 9.33
C MET A 47 13.98 7.45 10.33
N THR A 48 13.61 8.66 9.93
CA THR A 48 13.71 9.89 10.77
C THR A 48 12.36 10.49 11.13
N GLY A 49 11.29 10.14 10.42
CA GLY A 49 9.96 10.74 10.54
C GLY A 49 9.91 12.19 10.01
N SER A 50 10.96 12.66 9.36
CA SER A 50 10.95 13.97 8.73
C SER A 50 10.01 13.97 7.52
N THR A 51 9.39 15.12 7.26
CA THR A 51 8.41 15.25 6.17
C THR A 51 8.79 16.39 5.24
N GLU A 52 8.51 16.17 3.96
CA GLU A 52 8.57 17.19 2.93
C GLU A 52 7.21 17.26 2.23
N ILE A 53 6.70 18.48 2.02
CA ILE A 53 5.43 18.68 1.32
C ILE A 53 5.64 18.39 -0.16
N VAL A 54 4.89 17.42 -0.68
CA VAL A 54 4.87 17.09 -2.10
C VAL A 54 3.79 17.91 -2.82
N LEU A 55 2.58 17.93 -2.25
CA LEU A 55 1.45 18.64 -2.83
C LEU A 55 0.55 19.22 -1.75
N SER A 56 0.30 20.52 -1.80
CA SER A 56 -0.66 21.17 -0.90
C SER A 56 -2.07 21.07 -1.49
N THR A 57 -2.99 20.46 -0.73
CA THR A 57 -4.41 20.51 -1.07
C THR A 57 -5.00 21.84 -0.60
N ASN A 58 -5.99 22.35 -1.30
CA ASN A 58 -6.59 23.64 -0.92
C ASN A 58 -7.95 23.48 -0.22
N SER A 59 -8.51 22.27 -0.21
CA SER A 59 -9.89 22.06 0.23
C SER A 59 -10.07 20.81 1.11
N LEU A 60 -9.16 19.85 1.11
CA LEU A 60 -9.26 18.62 1.88
C LEU A 60 -9.02 18.90 3.38
N ILE A 61 -10.07 19.05 4.17
CA ILE A 61 -9.97 19.36 5.60
C ILE A 61 -10.21 18.16 6.52
N GLY A 62 -10.80 17.11 6.01
CA GLY A 62 -11.06 15.85 6.74
C GLY A 62 -10.90 14.66 5.81
N VAL A 63 -10.45 13.54 6.35
CA VAL A 63 -10.26 12.28 5.62
C VAL A 63 -11.11 11.21 6.32
N ALA A 64 -11.76 10.36 5.53
CA ALA A 64 -12.39 9.17 6.07
C ALA A 64 -11.28 8.13 6.32
N ALA A 65 -11.25 7.55 7.52
CA ALA A 65 -10.24 6.57 7.89
C ALA A 65 -10.35 5.30 7.04
N GLY A 66 -9.22 4.75 6.60
CA GLY A 66 -9.17 3.58 5.70
C GLY A 66 -9.70 3.86 4.29
N ALA A 67 -9.84 5.13 3.92
CA ALA A 67 -10.41 5.52 2.64
C ALA A 67 -9.37 6.18 1.73
N SER A 68 -8.16 5.65 1.71
CA SER A 68 -7.11 6.07 0.81
C SER A 68 -6.48 4.89 0.08
N THR A 69 -5.90 5.19 -1.06
CA THR A 69 -5.09 4.24 -1.82
C THR A 69 -4.10 4.99 -2.71
N TYR A 70 -3.15 4.26 -3.29
CA TYR A 70 -2.15 4.83 -4.19
C TYR A 70 -2.21 4.15 -5.55
N ASP A 71 -2.47 4.95 -6.59
CA ASP A 71 -2.39 4.50 -7.97
C ASP A 71 -0.94 4.46 -8.43
N GLN A 72 -0.37 3.28 -8.36
CA GLN A 72 1.04 2.99 -8.61
C GLN A 72 1.45 3.37 -10.05
N LEU A 73 0.54 3.21 -11.01
CA LEU A 73 0.83 3.46 -12.41
C LEU A 73 0.96 4.94 -12.73
N ASN A 74 0.09 5.76 -12.18
CA ASN A 74 -0.02 7.18 -12.51
C ASN A 74 0.51 8.09 -11.42
N SER A 75 1.21 7.54 -10.39
CA SER A 75 1.73 8.28 -9.23
C SER A 75 0.67 9.18 -8.60
N ARG A 76 -0.54 8.64 -8.36
CA ARG A 76 -1.63 9.40 -7.81
C ARG A 76 -1.97 8.95 -6.41
N TYR A 77 -1.94 9.87 -5.46
CA TYR A 77 -2.47 9.66 -4.13
C TYR A 77 -3.98 9.93 -4.15
N ILE A 78 -4.76 8.99 -3.65
CA ILE A 78 -6.23 9.02 -3.77
C ILE A 78 -6.83 8.84 -2.39
N CYS A 79 -7.79 9.69 -2.03
CA CYS A 79 -8.52 9.52 -0.77
C CYS A 79 -9.95 10.07 -0.85
N TRP A 80 -10.84 9.51 -0.02
CA TRP A 80 -12.12 10.13 0.31
C TRP A 80 -11.94 11.11 1.44
N GLY A 81 -12.50 12.29 1.26
CA GLY A 81 -12.40 13.33 2.27
C GLY A 81 -13.51 14.38 2.18
N PHE A 82 -13.39 15.36 3.06
CA PHE A 82 -14.36 16.43 3.25
C PHE A 82 -13.73 17.78 2.88
N ASP A 83 -14.50 18.58 2.14
CA ASP A 83 -14.13 19.96 1.85
C ASP A 83 -14.54 20.93 2.97
N THR A 84 -14.21 22.21 2.79
CA THR A 84 -14.54 23.29 3.72
C THR A 84 -16.04 23.53 3.92
N GLN A 85 -16.88 23.03 3.03
CA GLN A 85 -18.34 23.03 3.13
C GLN A 85 -18.91 21.72 3.69
N ASN A 86 -18.02 20.79 4.11
CA ASN A 86 -18.36 19.45 4.57
C ASN A 86 -19.01 18.57 3.48
N ASN A 87 -18.74 18.86 2.20
CA ASN A 87 -19.09 17.93 1.14
C ASN A 87 -18.08 16.79 1.07
N GLN A 88 -18.57 15.60 0.76
CA GLN A 88 -17.73 14.43 0.53
C GLN A 88 -17.24 14.40 -0.91
N ASN A 89 -15.94 14.24 -1.11
CA ASN A 89 -15.31 14.19 -2.42
C ASN A 89 -14.28 13.09 -2.50
N LEU A 90 -14.11 12.52 -3.67
CA LEU A 90 -12.90 11.76 -4.00
C LEU A 90 -11.84 12.75 -4.47
N TYR A 91 -10.71 12.76 -3.78
CA TYR A 91 -9.53 13.53 -4.15
C TYR A 91 -8.56 12.64 -4.90
N VAL A 92 -8.17 13.07 -6.08
CA VAL A 92 -7.14 12.40 -6.90
C VAL A 92 -6.02 13.40 -7.13
N MET A 93 -4.87 13.13 -6.52
CA MET A 93 -3.74 14.04 -6.45
C MET A 93 -2.56 13.47 -7.24
N ASP A 94 -2.24 14.10 -8.36
CA ASP A 94 -1.14 13.70 -9.25
C ASP A 94 0.19 14.21 -8.67
N LEU A 95 1.03 13.29 -8.22
CA LEU A 95 2.30 13.62 -7.56
C LEU A 95 3.46 13.78 -8.54
N ASP A 96 3.36 13.25 -9.76
CA ASP A 96 4.40 13.43 -10.80
C ASP A 96 4.33 14.85 -11.38
N ASN A 97 3.13 15.33 -11.67
CA ASN A 97 2.92 16.63 -12.27
C ASN A 97 2.75 17.75 -11.24
N LEU A 98 2.70 17.42 -9.95
CA LEU A 98 2.44 18.33 -8.83
C LEU A 98 1.18 19.18 -9.07
N GLN A 99 0.16 18.56 -9.64
CA GLN A 99 -1.11 19.25 -9.92
C GLN A 99 -1.96 19.26 -8.66
N THR A 100 -2.69 20.34 -8.49
CA THR A 100 -3.70 20.43 -7.43
C THR A 100 -4.75 19.35 -7.62
N GLU A 101 -5.31 18.89 -6.51
CA GLU A 101 -6.33 17.86 -6.46
C GLU A 101 -7.44 18.03 -7.50
N THR A 102 -7.96 16.92 -7.98
CA THR A 102 -9.22 16.89 -8.74
C THR A 102 -10.33 16.45 -7.80
N ASN A 103 -11.27 17.36 -7.53
CA ASN A 103 -12.44 17.05 -6.72
C ASN A 103 -13.49 16.37 -7.58
N LEU A 104 -13.75 15.12 -7.31
CA LEU A 104 -14.76 14.33 -8.01
C LEU A 104 -15.88 14.00 -7.03
N PHE A 105 -17.11 14.40 -7.35
CA PHE A 105 -18.27 14.07 -6.54
C PHE A 105 -18.65 12.61 -6.73
N SER A 106 -18.90 11.91 -5.62
CA SER A 106 -19.51 10.59 -5.63
C SER A 106 -20.75 10.56 -4.75
N SER A 107 -21.73 9.79 -5.19
CA SER A 107 -22.97 9.58 -4.42
C SER A 107 -22.81 8.59 -3.27
N ALA A 108 -21.73 7.80 -3.25
CA ALA A 108 -21.45 6.79 -2.24
C ALA A 108 -19.98 6.83 -1.87
N PRO A 109 -19.60 7.33 -0.68
CA PRO A 109 -18.23 7.30 -0.23
C PRO A 109 -17.80 5.85 -0.04
N ALA A 110 -16.71 5.45 -0.70
CA ALA A 110 -16.09 4.16 -0.44
C ALA A 110 -15.14 4.27 0.76
N ILE A 111 -15.14 3.27 1.59
CA ILE A 111 -14.18 3.04 2.65
C ILE A 111 -13.35 1.82 2.32
N GLU A 112 -12.25 1.59 3.04
CA GLU A 112 -11.41 0.42 2.83
C GLU A 112 -10.98 0.32 1.36
N MET A 113 -10.37 1.40 0.85
CA MET A 113 -9.95 1.48 -0.54
C MET A 113 -8.63 0.78 -0.73
N GLU A 114 -8.63 -0.20 -1.65
CA GLU A 114 -7.45 -0.99 -1.99
C GLU A 114 -7.13 -0.91 -3.47
N TYR A 115 -5.85 -0.99 -3.79
CA TYR A 115 -5.36 -0.97 -5.16
C TYR A 115 -4.81 -2.33 -5.58
N ASP A 116 -5.34 -2.88 -6.65
CA ASP A 116 -4.79 -4.08 -7.26
C ASP A 116 -3.56 -3.72 -8.09
N LEU A 117 -2.39 -4.09 -7.59
CA LEU A 117 -1.10 -3.83 -8.24
C LEU A 117 -0.96 -4.48 -9.63
N GLN A 118 -1.69 -5.56 -9.87
CA GLN A 118 -1.62 -6.28 -11.15
C GLN A 118 -2.54 -5.67 -12.21
N THR A 119 -3.81 -5.44 -11.88
CA THR A 119 -4.79 -4.92 -12.84
C THR A 119 -4.91 -3.40 -12.79
N GLN A 120 -4.27 -2.77 -11.80
CA GLN A 120 -4.23 -1.33 -11.60
C GLN A 120 -5.61 -0.71 -11.44
N LYS A 121 -6.44 -1.37 -10.66
CA LYS A 121 -7.81 -0.96 -10.36
C LYS A 121 -7.98 -0.75 -8.87
N ALA A 122 -8.77 0.27 -8.52
CA ALA A 122 -9.16 0.51 -7.14
C ALA A 122 -10.49 -0.17 -6.84
N TYR A 123 -10.56 -0.74 -5.65
CA TYR A 123 -11.75 -1.37 -5.09
C TYR A 123 -12.07 -0.78 -3.73
N GLY A 124 -13.28 -0.99 -3.24
CA GLY A 124 -13.67 -0.53 -1.92
C GLY A 124 -15.04 -1.03 -1.51
N LEU A 125 -15.39 -0.70 -0.28
CA LEU A 125 -16.66 -1.04 0.36
C LEU A 125 -17.46 0.22 0.60
N TRP A 126 -18.78 0.14 0.57
CA TRP A 126 -19.66 1.24 0.97
C TRP A 126 -21.04 0.75 1.41
N TRP A 127 -21.62 1.47 2.35
CA TRP A 127 -22.95 1.24 2.84
C TRP A 127 -23.95 2.13 2.10
N ASP A 128 -25.00 1.54 1.52
CA ASP A 128 -26.05 2.27 0.78
C ASP A 128 -27.26 2.69 1.65
N GLY A 129 -27.21 2.40 2.95
CA GLY A 129 -28.31 2.58 3.90
C GLY A 129 -29.07 1.29 4.19
N THR A 130 -28.88 0.24 3.42
CA THR A 130 -29.58 -1.06 3.56
C THR A 130 -28.63 -2.26 3.58
N ALA A 131 -27.51 -2.18 2.87
CA ALA A 131 -26.54 -3.28 2.73
C ALA A 131 -25.14 -2.75 2.51
N GLU A 132 -24.15 -3.58 2.85
CA GLU A 132 -22.77 -3.37 2.47
C GLU A 132 -22.54 -3.82 1.03
N HIS A 133 -21.87 -2.99 0.25
CA HIS A 133 -21.50 -3.24 -1.14
C HIS A 133 -20.01 -3.37 -1.28
N PHE A 134 -19.60 -4.25 -2.19
CA PHE A 134 -18.25 -4.31 -2.72
C PHE A 134 -18.25 -3.85 -4.18
N GLY A 135 -17.25 -3.09 -4.59
CA GLY A 135 -17.18 -2.67 -5.98
C GLY A 135 -15.89 -1.97 -6.39
N LYS A 136 -15.91 -1.54 -7.64
CA LYS A 136 -14.80 -0.88 -8.31
C LYS A 136 -14.98 0.63 -8.27
N ILE A 137 -13.89 1.36 -8.07
CA ILE A 137 -13.81 2.81 -8.09
C ILE A 137 -13.16 3.24 -9.40
N ASP A 138 -13.85 4.04 -10.20
CA ASP A 138 -13.28 4.68 -11.38
C ASP A 138 -12.53 5.94 -10.92
N LEU A 139 -11.22 5.89 -10.98
CA LEU A 139 -10.34 6.95 -10.50
C LEU A 139 -10.37 8.21 -11.38
N SER A 140 -10.91 8.12 -12.60
CA SER A 140 -11.05 9.26 -13.50
C SER A 140 -12.33 10.05 -13.29
N THR A 141 -13.39 9.37 -12.82
CA THR A 141 -14.72 9.96 -12.67
C THR A 141 -15.20 10.01 -11.22
N GLY A 142 -14.55 9.30 -10.30
CA GLY A 142 -14.99 9.14 -8.92
C GLY A 142 -16.24 8.28 -8.77
N LEU A 143 -16.70 7.62 -9.84
CA LEU A 143 -17.87 6.76 -9.78
C LEU A 143 -17.53 5.42 -9.14
N VAL A 144 -18.39 5.00 -8.22
CA VAL A 144 -18.32 3.69 -7.60
C VAL A 144 -19.33 2.78 -8.28
N SER A 145 -18.86 1.65 -8.81
CA SER A 145 -19.69 0.64 -9.47
C SER A 145 -19.79 -0.61 -8.61
N SER A 146 -21.01 -0.96 -8.19
CA SER A 146 -21.24 -2.18 -7.42
C SER A 146 -20.93 -3.41 -8.26
N ILE A 147 -20.10 -4.30 -7.71
CA ILE A 147 -19.86 -5.66 -8.22
C ILE A 147 -20.82 -6.62 -7.52
N SER A 148 -20.94 -6.50 -6.20
CA SER A 148 -21.84 -7.33 -5.41
C SER A 148 -22.36 -6.60 -4.17
N ILE A 149 -23.48 -7.10 -3.65
CA ILE A 149 -23.92 -6.86 -2.28
C ILE A 149 -23.32 -7.95 -1.41
N LEU A 150 -22.87 -7.61 -0.21
CA LEU A 150 -22.29 -8.53 0.75
C LEU A 150 -23.33 -8.96 1.78
N PRO A 151 -24.07 -10.06 1.54
CA PRO A 151 -25.15 -10.46 2.43
C PRO A 151 -24.59 -10.88 3.79
N GLY A 152 -25.20 -10.40 4.85
CA GLY A 152 -24.84 -10.73 6.23
C GLY A 152 -23.73 -9.86 6.83
N VAL A 153 -23.01 -9.07 6.04
CA VAL A 153 -22.04 -8.10 6.56
C VAL A 153 -22.82 -6.93 7.18
N GLU A 154 -22.71 -6.78 8.50
CA GLU A 154 -23.41 -5.76 9.30
C GLU A 154 -22.56 -4.52 9.53
N ALA A 155 -21.23 -4.69 9.55
CA ALA A 155 -20.26 -3.63 9.72
C ALA A 155 -18.89 -4.05 9.16
N VAL A 156 -18.08 -3.06 8.82
CA VAL A 156 -16.67 -3.24 8.38
C VAL A 156 -15.76 -2.66 9.45
N ALA A 157 -14.68 -3.37 9.75
CA ALA A 157 -13.68 -2.92 10.69
C ALA A 157 -12.70 -2.01 9.94
N ILE A 158 -12.82 -0.71 10.14
CA ILE A 158 -12.07 0.32 9.41
C ILE A 158 -10.55 0.17 9.62
N GLY A 159 -9.76 0.33 8.54
CA GLY A 159 -8.31 0.15 8.51
C GLY A 159 -7.88 -1.32 8.52
N ASN A 160 -8.75 -2.22 8.06
CA ASN A 160 -8.52 -3.66 8.07
C ASN A 160 -8.89 -4.31 6.74
N SER A 161 -8.49 -3.69 5.65
CA SER A 161 -8.56 -4.27 4.32
C SER A 161 -7.19 -4.38 3.67
N THR A 162 -7.09 -5.19 2.65
CA THR A 162 -5.91 -5.33 1.79
C THR A 162 -6.25 -6.07 0.51
N PHE A 163 -5.34 -6.08 -0.46
CA PHE A 163 -5.55 -6.71 -1.75
C PHE A 163 -4.48 -7.75 -2.08
N ASN A 164 -4.92 -8.98 -2.36
CA ASN A 164 -4.07 -10.01 -2.93
C ASN A 164 -4.08 -9.90 -4.45
N SER A 165 -3.11 -9.19 -5.02
CA SER A 165 -2.99 -9.00 -6.46
C SER A 165 -2.60 -10.27 -7.22
N ASN A 166 -2.02 -11.28 -6.54
CA ASN A 166 -1.67 -12.55 -7.19
C ASN A 166 -2.90 -13.35 -7.60
N THR A 167 -3.98 -13.26 -6.83
CA THR A 167 -5.22 -14.00 -7.06
C THR A 167 -6.41 -13.13 -7.46
N GLY A 168 -6.26 -11.80 -7.37
CA GLY A 168 -7.35 -10.85 -7.60
C GLY A 168 -8.38 -10.86 -6.47
N ASN A 169 -7.94 -11.07 -5.23
CA ASN A 169 -8.84 -11.17 -4.09
C ASN A 169 -8.76 -9.93 -3.20
N TYR A 170 -9.92 -9.41 -2.84
CA TYR A 170 -10.07 -8.36 -1.84
C TYR A 170 -10.33 -8.99 -0.47
N ILE A 171 -9.58 -8.56 0.55
CA ILE A 171 -9.59 -9.14 1.88
C ILE A 171 -9.93 -8.04 2.89
N PHE A 172 -10.85 -8.31 3.82
CA PHE A 172 -11.19 -7.36 4.88
C PHE A 172 -11.74 -8.05 6.12
N ILE A 173 -11.74 -7.33 7.25
CA ILE A 173 -12.42 -7.76 8.46
C ILE A 173 -13.80 -7.10 8.53
N GLY A 174 -14.83 -7.92 8.65
CA GLY A 174 -16.22 -7.48 8.84
C GLY A 174 -16.91 -8.18 9.99
N GLN A 175 -18.09 -7.71 10.33
CA GLN A 175 -18.93 -8.28 11.38
C GLN A 175 -20.19 -8.91 10.78
N GLU A 176 -20.51 -10.12 11.21
CA GLU A 176 -21.74 -10.85 10.89
C GLU A 176 -22.24 -11.55 12.16
N ALA A 177 -23.52 -11.37 12.53
CA ALA A 177 -24.15 -11.96 13.70
C ALA A 177 -23.33 -11.75 15.00
N ASN A 178 -22.83 -10.55 15.22
CA ASN A 178 -21.94 -10.17 16.32
C ASN A 178 -20.59 -10.93 16.38
N GLN A 179 -20.16 -11.53 15.29
CA GLN A 179 -18.86 -12.17 15.18
C GLN A 179 -18.00 -11.44 14.14
N PHE A 180 -16.71 -11.22 14.47
CA PHE A 180 -15.76 -10.73 13.50
C PHE A 180 -15.29 -11.89 12.62
N LYS A 181 -15.25 -11.62 11.32
CA LYS A 181 -14.84 -12.57 10.28
C LYS A 181 -13.82 -11.95 9.35
N LEU A 182 -12.92 -12.78 8.85
CA LEU A 182 -12.00 -12.43 7.76
C LEU A 182 -12.65 -12.79 6.43
N TYR A 183 -13.11 -11.80 5.70
CA TYR A 183 -13.69 -12.00 4.38
C TYR A 183 -12.61 -12.04 3.30
N ASN A 184 -12.69 -13.03 2.44
CA ASN A 184 -11.88 -13.15 1.22
C ASN A 184 -12.84 -13.20 0.03
N ILE A 185 -12.75 -12.19 -0.85
CA ILE A 185 -13.68 -11.95 -1.96
C ILE A 185 -12.93 -12.02 -3.28
N ASP A 186 -13.46 -12.72 -4.25
CA ASP A 186 -13.06 -12.60 -5.66
C ASP A 186 -13.45 -11.21 -6.18
N ALA A 187 -12.48 -10.36 -6.47
CA ALA A 187 -12.73 -8.99 -6.87
C ALA A 187 -13.37 -8.84 -8.25
N SER A 188 -13.32 -9.87 -9.10
CA SER A 188 -13.95 -9.84 -10.42
C SER A 188 -15.45 -10.11 -10.39
N THR A 189 -15.89 -10.96 -9.44
CA THR A 189 -17.28 -11.41 -9.33
C THR A 189 -17.98 -10.91 -8.08
N GLY A 190 -17.24 -10.49 -7.06
CA GLY A 190 -17.75 -10.15 -5.74
C GLY A 190 -18.21 -11.36 -4.91
N ALA A 191 -17.87 -12.58 -5.36
CA ALA A 191 -18.20 -13.79 -4.63
C ALA A 191 -17.34 -13.92 -3.37
N ILE A 192 -17.97 -14.21 -2.24
CA ILE A 192 -17.26 -14.56 -1.01
C ILE A 192 -16.67 -15.96 -1.18
N ILE A 193 -15.35 -16.07 -1.22
CA ILE A 193 -14.62 -17.33 -1.32
C ILE A 193 -14.70 -18.09 0.00
N ASN A 194 -14.39 -17.36 1.09
CA ASN A 194 -14.53 -17.83 2.46
C ASN A 194 -14.65 -16.67 3.44
N SER A 195 -15.13 -16.95 4.65
CA SER A 195 -15.25 -15.96 5.73
C SER A 195 -15.11 -16.61 7.12
N PRO A 196 -13.89 -17.08 7.49
CA PRO A 196 -13.68 -17.69 8.80
C PRO A 196 -13.88 -16.68 9.93
N THR A 197 -14.36 -17.19 11.08
CA THR A 197 -14.49 -16.37 12.30
C THR A 197 -13.11 -16.19 12.95
N ILE A 198 -12.74 -14.94 13.24
CA ILE A 198 -11.40 -14.58 13.73
C ILE A 198 -11.34 -14.28 15.23
N TRP A 199 -12.49 -14.06 15.85
CA TRP A 199 -12.55 -13.79 17.28
C TRP A 199 -12.74 -15.07 18.06
N GLN A 200 -11.70 -15.49 18.78
CA GLN A 200 -11.80 -16.56 19.74
C GLN A 200 -11.09 -16.17 21.05
N ASN A 201 -11.83 -16.19 22.17
CA ASN A 201 -11.29 -16.03 23.52
C ASN A 201 -10.57 -14.69 23.82
N GLY A 202 -10.99 -13.59 23.22
CA GLY A 202 -10.39 -12.27 23.45
C GLY A 202 -9.14 -11.98 22.63
N VAL A 203 -8.74 -12.91 21.77
CA VAL A 203 -7.64 -12.76 20.83
C VAL A 203 -8.18 -12.26 19.49
N SER A 204 -7.60 -11.22 18.96
CA SER A 204 -7.92 -10.68 17.66
C SER A 204 -6.67 -10.22 16.93
N TYR A 205 -6.82 -9.90 15.68
CA TYR A 205 -5.80 -9.19 14.90
C TYR A 205 -6.44 -8.07 14.11
N SER A 206 -5.63 -7.13 13.68
CA SER A 206 -6.02 -5.96 12.91
C SER A 206 -4.90 -5.52 12.01
N ALA A 207 -5.10 -4.41 11.29
CA ALA A 207 -4.07 -3.80 10.46
C ALA A 207 -3.54 -4.79 9.41
N LEU A 208 -4.43 -5.21 8.52
CA LEU A 208 -4.12 -6.21 7.49
C LEU A 208 -3.29 -5.62 6.37
N GLU A 209 -2.25 -6.36 5.96
CA GLU A 209 -1.47 -6.08 4.77
C GLU A 209 -1.10 -7.35 4.03
N PHE A 210 -1.23 -7.34 2.72
CA PHE A 210 -0.90 -8.49 1.90
C PHE A 210 0.46 -8.32 1.21
N ASN A 211 1.36 -9.24 1.52
CA ASN A 211 2.59 -9.38 0.78
C ASN A 211 2.32 -10.16 -0.51
N ASN A 212 2.37 -9.46 -1.64
CA ASN A 212 2.12 -10.07 -2.95
C ASN A 212 3.36 -10.78 -3.53
N GLN A 213 4.50 -10.78 -2.83
CA GLN A 213 5.70 -11.54 -3.19
C GLN A 213 5.75 -12.89 -2.45
N ASN A 214 6.69 -13.73 -2.84
CA ASN A 214 7.01 -15.00 -2.15
C ASN A 214 5.81 -15.95 -1.98
N GLY A 215 4.90 -16.00 -2.95
CA GLY A 215 3.73 -16.86 -2.91
C GLY A 215 2.50 -16.27 -2.22
N GLY A 216 2.63 -15.06 -1.68
CA GLY A 216 1.52 -14.33 -1.06
C GLY A 216 1.29 -14.69 0.40
N ILE A 217 1.48 -13.74 1.29
CA ILE A 217 1.27 -13.90 2.74
C ILE A 217 0.43 -12.75 3.25
N LEU A 218 -0.64 -13.07 4.01
CA LEU A 218 -1.39 -12.06 4.74
C LEU A 218 -0.73 -11.82 6.10
N TYR A 219 -0.36 -10.58 6.36
CA TYR A 219 0.12 -10.12 7.65
C TYR A 219 -0.95 -9.34 8.40
N GLY A 220 -0.84 -9.32 9.71
CA GLY A 220 -1.63 -8.48 10.60
C GLY A 220 -0.97 -8.33 11.95
N LEU A 221 -1.45 -7.39 12.75
CA LEU A 221 -1.01 -7.23 14.13
C LEU A 221 -1.92 -8.04 15.04
N PHE A 222 -1.35 -9.11 15.58
CA PHE A 222 -1.94 -9.90 16.65
C PHE A 222 -2.03 -9.07 17.92
N GLN A 223 -3.19 -9.09 18.56
CA GLN A 223 -3.50 -8.30 19.73
C GLN A 223 -3.69 -9.23 20.94
N ASP A 224 -2.81 -9.11 21.93
CA ASP A 224 -2.98 -9.73 23.23
C ASP A 224 -3.35 -8.63 24.24
N VAL A 225 -4.61 -8.61 24.64
CA VAL A 225 -5.15 -7.53 25.49
C VAL A 225 -4.82 -7.83 26.94
N ASP A 226 -4.06 -6.95 27.57
CA ASP A 226 -3.81 -6.97 29.02
C ASP A 226 -4.98 -6.32 29.77
N TYR A 227 -5.95 -7.13 30.19
CA TYR A 227 -7.12 -6.67 30.94
C TYR A 227 -6.80 -6.16 32.34
N ASP A 228 -5.62 -6.45 32.88
CA ASP A 228 -5.18 -5.98 34.21
C ASP A 228 -4.58 -4.56 34.15
N ASN A 229 -4.25 -4.08 32.95
CA ASN A 229 -3.56 -2.80 32.76
C ASN A 229 -4.38 -1.83 31.87
N TYR A 230 -5.19 -1.00 32.52
CA TYR A 230 -6.03 0.00 31.85
C TYR A 230 -5.39 1.39 31.86
N SER A 231 -5.20 1.98 30.68
CA SER A 231 -4.73 3.34 30.55
C SER A 231 -5.84 4.37 30.80
N GLN A 232 -5.72 5.14 31.88
CA GLN A 232 -6.64 6.25 32.18
C GLN A 232 -6.46 7.41 31.18
N THR A 233 -5.30 7.58 30.63
CA THR A 233 -4.99 8.64 29.65
C THR A 233 -5.68 8.38 28.32
N TYR A 234 -5.63 7.15 27.84
CA TYR A 234 -6.14 6.78 26.52
C TYR A 234 -7.49 6.09 26.58
N GLN A 235 -8.01 5.79 27.78
CA GLN A 235 -9.28 5.11 28.01
C GLN A 235 -9.39 3.75 27.32
N THR A 236 -8.30 3.00 27.30
CA THR A 236 -8.20 1.67 26.70
C THR A 236 -7.29 0.77 27.52
N TYR A 237 -7.39 -0.55 27.29
CA TYR A 237 -6.44 -1.53 27.84
C TYR A 237 -5.15 -1.54 27.03
N TYR A 238 -4.03 -1.77 27.72
CA TYR A 238 -2.77 -2.02 27.04
C TYR A 238 -2.86 -3.32 26.26
N THR A 239 -2.24 -3.32 25.11
CA THR A 239 -2.26 -4.44 24.19
C THR A 239 -0.85 -4.67 23.67
N ASP A 240 -0.37 -5.89 23.77
CA ASP A 240 0.86 -6.29 23.12
C ASP A 240 0.57 -6.56 21.64
N LEU A 241 1.04 -5.66 20.76
CA LEU A 241 0.94 -5.84 19.31
C LEU A 241 2.16 -6.57 18.79
N ARG A 242 1.94 -7.71 18.12
CA ARG A 242 2.97 -8.52 17.47
C ARG A 242 2.59 -8.83 16.04
N LEU A 243 3.59 -8.86 15.16
CA LEU A 243 3.36 -9.23 13.76
C LEU A 243 3.04 -10.73 13.67
N ALA A 244 2.01 -11.05 12.90
CA ALA A 244 1.57 -12.41 12.67
C ALA A 244 1.28 -12.67 11.20
N GLU A 245 1.49 -13.91 10.77
CA GLU A 245 0.95 -14.47 9.52
C GLU A 245 -0.48 -14.95 9.78
N ILE A 246 -1.37 -14.70 8.83
CA ILE A 246 -2.79 -15.02 8.94
C ILE A 246 -3.15 -16.02 7.85
N ASP A 247 -3.70 -17.15 8.24
CA ASP A 247 -4.23 -18.15 7.31
C ASP A 247 -5.61 -17.69 6.79
N LEU A 248 -5.67 -17.41 5.50
CA LEU A 248 -6.91 -16.96 4.83
C LEU A 248 -8.04 -18.00 4.89
N THR A 249 -7.73 -19.27 5.06
CA THR A 249 -8.71 -20.37 5.07
C THR A 249 -9.35 -20.55 6.43
N THR A 250 -8.54 -20.52 7.49
CA THR A 250 -8.99 -20.78 8.86
C THR A 250 -9.22 -19.51 9.66
N GLY A 251 -8.60 -18.40 9.27
CA GLY A 251 -8.58 -17.15 10.05
C GLY A 251 -7.61 -17.19 11.24
N ASP A 252 -6.80 -18.24 11.36
CA ASP A 252 -5.85 -18.35 12.45
C ASP A 252 -4.65 -17.43 12.23
N ALA A 253 -4.19 -16.81 13.30
CA ALA A 253 -2.99 -15.97 13.30
C ALA A 253 -1.84 -16.70 13.99
N THR A 254 -0.68 -16.72 13.33
CA THR A 254 0.56 -17.28 13.87
C THR A 254 1.59 -16.17 14.06
N ILE A 255 1.96 -15.87 15.30
CA ILE A 255 2.99 -14.86 15.60
C ILE A 255 4.31 -15.32 14.98
N ILE A 256 4.95 -14.46 14.19
CA ILE A 256 6.18 -14.76 13.43
C ILE A 256 7.32 -15.09 14.39
N ASP A 257 7.54 -14.22 15.39
CA ASP A 257 8.50 -14.48 16.47
C ASP A 257 7.89 -14.10 17.82
N PRO A 258 7.46 -15.08 18.63
CA PRO A 258 6.91 -14.82 19.96
C PRO A 258 7.89 -14.15 20.94
N GLN A 259 9.19 -14.19 20.66
CA GLN A 259 10.22 -13.53 21.46
C GLN A 259 10.58 -12.13 20.95
N SER A 260 9.99 -11.71 19.82
CA SER A 260 10.22 -10.38 19.25
C SER A 260 9.76 -9.28 20.20
N THR A 261 10.36 -8.11 20.04
CA THR A 261 9.93 -6.91 20.75
C THR A 261 8.50 -6.54 20.36
N VAL A 262 7.69 -6.20 21.35
CA VAL A 262 6.33 -5.69 21.14
C VAL A 262 6.38 -4.45 20.22
N ILE A 263 5.57 -4.47 19.16
CA ILE A 263 5.55 -3.39 18.17
C ILE A 263 4.92 -2.14 18.77
N GLY A 264 3.87 -2.29 19.59
CA GLY A 264 3.20 -1.16 20.23
C GLY A 264 2.15 -1.59 21.23
N GLY A 265 1.53 -0.61 21.87
CA GLY A 265 0.47 -0.83 22.85
C GLY A 265 -0.94 -0.85 22.24
N TYR A 266 -1.19 -0.10 21.18
CA TYR A 266 -2.46 -0.10 20.44
C TYR A 266 -2.35 0.75 19.17
N ILE A 267 -3.31 0.57 18.25
CA ILE A 267 -3.49 1.45 17.10
C ILE A 267 -4.61 2.43 17.48
N PRO A 268 -4.32 3.73 17.62
CA PRO A 268 -5.35 4.69 17.97
C PRO A 268 -6.36 4.85 16.82
N GLY A 269 -7.64 5.06 17.14
CA GLY A 269 -8.70 5.18 16.15
C GLY A 269 -8.47 6.26 15.07
N TYR A 270 -7.72 7.29 15.40
CA TYR A 270 -7.32 8.33 14.43
C TYR A 270 -6.09 7.94 13.57
N ALA A 271 -5.49 6.79 13.83
CA ALA A 271 -4.40 6.22 13.04
C ALA A 271 -4.87 5.04 12.18
N LEU A 272 -6.16 4.79 12.10
CA LEU A 272 -6.75 3.90 11.10
C LEU A 272 -6.36 4.42 9.72
N GLY A 273 -5.83 3.56 8.84
CA GLY A 273 -5.13 3.98 7.62
C GLY A 273 -3.66 4.37 7.83
N GLY A 274 -3.15 4.37 9.05
CA GLY A 274 -1.74 4.60 9.38
C GLY A 274 -0.87 3.35 9.24
N LEU A 275 -1.10 2.55 8.21
CA LEU A 275 -0.34 1.34 7.90
C LEU A 275 -0.18 1.17 6.39
N CYS A 276 0.88 0.52 5.99
CA CYS A 276 1.13 0.12 4.60
C CYS A 276 2.27 -0.90 4.54
N PHE A 277 2.41 -1.56 3.40
CA PHE A 277 3.41 -2.59 3.19
C PHE A 277 4.35 -2.23 2.02
N ASP A 278 5.64 -2.16 2.30
CA ASP A 278 6.66 -2.07 1.25
C ASP A 278 6.97 -3.46 0.71
N GLN A 279 6.44 -3.72 -0.48
CA GLN A 279 6.60 -5.00 -1.17
C GLN A 279 8.06 -5.28 -1.55
N GLN A 280 8.88 -4.26 -1.77
CA GLN A 280 10.24 -4.44 -2.22
C GLN A 280 11.20 -4.71 -1.06
N SER A 281 11.14 -3.93 0.01
CA SER A 281 11.98 -4.15 1.20
C SER A 281 11.41 -5.17 2.17
N GLN A 282 10.19 -5.68 1.90
CA GLN A 282 9.48 -6.62 2.77
C GLN A 282 9.31 -6.06 4.18
N THR A 283 8.90 -4.79 4.23
CA THR A 283 8.75 -4.05 5.48
C THR A 283 7.29 -3.72 5.75
N TYR A 284 6.81 -4.14 6.90
CA TYR A 284 5.52 -3.76 7.43
C TYR A 284 5.67 -2.43 8.17
N ILE A 285 4.91 -1.42 7.74
CA ILE A 285 4.99 -0.05 8.26
C ILE A 285 3.70 0.25 8.98
N VAL A 286 3.79 0.65 10.25
CA VAL A 286 2.61 0.90 11.05
C VAL A 286 2.82 2.05 12.03
N ARG A 287 1.76 2.82 12.21
CA ARG A 287 1.67 3.81 13.25
C ARG A 287 1.01 3.20 14.49
N VAL A 288 1.73 3.24 15.59
CA VAL A 288 1.27 2.71 16.88
C VAL A 288 1.39 3.77 17.98
N GLN A 289 0.66 3.55 19.06
CA GLN A 289 0.71 4.35 20.27
C GLN A 289 1.15 3.47 21.44
N ASN A 290 1.96 4.04 22.35
CA ASN A 290 2.27 3.44 23.64
C ASN A 290 2.22 4.50 24.74
N GLU A 291 2.61 4.14 25.97
CA GLU A 291 2.60 5.06 27.13
C GLU A 291 3.43 6.32 26.94
N THR A 292 4.46 6.28 26.11
CA THR A 292 5.42 7.37 25.92
C THR A 292 5.10 8.25 24.70
N GLY A 293 4.13 7.88 23.88
CA GLY A 293 3.72 8.65 22.71
C GLY A 293 3.41 7.80 21.47
N GLY A 294 3.23 8.46 20.33
CA GLY A 294 3.03 7.86 19.02
C GLY A 294 4.35 7.53 18.34
N TYR A 295 4.36 6.45 17.59
CA TYR A 295 5.52 5.98 16.84
C TYR A 295 5.13 5.48 15.45
N LEU A 296 5.99 5.78 14.48
CA LEU A 296 6.04 5.07 13.21
C LEU A 296 7.04 3.92 13.37
N LYS A 297 6.58 2.70 13.16
CA LYS A 297 7.38 1.48 13.25
C LYS A 297 7.56 0.85 11.88
N LEU A 298 8.79 0.47 11.59
CA LEU A 298 9.16 -0.34 10.46
C LEU A 298 9.55 -1.73 10.98
N VAL A 299 8.88 -2.76 10.49
CA VAL A 299 9.05 -4.13 10.97
C VAL A 299 9.44 -5.03 9.80
N ASP A 300 10.57 -5.71 9.92
CA ASP A 300 11.00 -6.76 9.01
C ASP A 300 10.07 -7.97 9.16
N VAL A 301 9.42 -8.39 8.07
CA VAL A 301 8.43 -9.48 8.14
C VAL A 301 9.05 -10.86 8.28
N TYR A 302 10.32 -11.05 7.98
CA TYR A 302 10.96 -12.36 8.08
C TYR A 302 11.28 -12.78 9.53
N ASN A 303 11.56 -11.80 10.38
CA ASN A 303 12.01 -12.06 11.76
C ASN A 303 11.30 -11.19 12.80
N SER A 304 10.31 -10.40 12.40
CA SER A 304 9.54 -9.48 13.24
C SER A 304 10.40 -8.46 14.01
N ASN A 305 11.62 -8.19 13.52
CA ASN A 305 12.50 -7.19 14.11
C ASN A 305 12.06 -5.77 13.75
N ILE A 306 12.09 -4.89 14.74
CA ILE A 306 11.84 -3.46 14.50
C ILE A 306 13.11 -2.88 13.87
N ILE A 307 13.03 -2.54 12.57
CA ILE A 307 14.10 -1.89 11.80
C ILE A 307 14.27 -0.44 12.25
N ALA A 308 13.15 0.26 12.42
CA ALA A 308 13.12 1.64 12.88
C ALA A 308 11.91 1.89 13.78
N SER A 309 12.10 2.84 14.71
CA SER A 309 11.07 3.28 15.66
C SER A 309 11.19 4.78 15.83
N THR A 310 10.41 5.52 15.06
CA THR A 310 10.49 6.97 15.00
C THR A 310 9.36 7.58 15.79
N ALA A 311 9.69 8.40 16.79
CA ALA A 311 8.69 9.11 17.60
C ALA A 311 7.95 10.13 16.72
N ILE A 312 6.62 10.11 16.81
CA ILE A 312 5.74 11.06 16.13
C ILE A 312 5.19 11.99 17.22
N SER A 313 5.55 13.27 17.16
CA SER A 313 4.96 14.27 18.07
C SER A 313 3.50 14.52 17.72
N ASP A 314 2.74 15.02 18.69
CA ASP A 314 1.34 15.41 18.51
C ASP A 314 1.14 16.46 17.40
N ASP A 315 2.22 17.15 17.02
CA ASP A 315 2.25 18.12 15.92
C ASP A 315 2.55 17.51 14.56
N ASN A 316 2.88 16.21 14.49
CA ASN A 316 3.32 15.49 13.30
C ASN A 316 2.46 14.24 13.04
N TYR A 317 1.13 14.36 13.14
CA TYR A 317 0.25 13.26 12.76
C TYR A 317 0.28 13.03 11.25
N PHE A 318 0.57 11.78 10.88
CA PHE A 318 0.36 11.28 9.53
C PHE A 318 -0.92 10.45 9.50
N TYR A 319 -1.68 10.64 8.47
CA TYR A 319 -2.90 9.90 8.20
C TYR A 319 -2.74 9.16 6.88
N GLU A 320 -3.40 8.03 6.74
CA GLU A 320 -3.57 7.36 5.45
C GLU A 320 -2.22 7.12 4.76
N LEU A 321 -1.35 6.32 5.38
CA LEU A 321 -0.02 5.99 4.85
C LEU A 321 -0.15 5.16 3.58
N GLN A 322 0.64 5.49 2.57
CA GLN A 322 0.72 4.78 1.30
C GLN A 322 2.17 4.64 0.84
N VAL A 323 2.53 3.47 0.34
CA VAL A 323 3.85 3.24 -0.26
C VAL A 323 3.71 3.17 -1.77
N ASP A 324 4.61 3.86 -2.48
CA ASP A 324 4.78 3.64 -3.91
C ASP A 324 5.55 2.34 -4.13
N ASN A 325 4.82 1.25 -4.30
CA ASN A 325 5.37 -0.09 -4.52
C ASN A 325 5.80 -0.35 -5.98
N TYR A 326 5.87 0.67 -6.81
CA TYR A 326 6.21 0.52 -8.20
C TYR A 326 7.74 0.62 -8.44
N PRO A 327 8.35 -0.18 -9.32
CA PRO A 327 7.75 -1.25 -10.08
C PRO A 327 7.57 -2.51 -9.23
N PHE A 328 6.36 -2.96 -9.12
CA PHE A 328 6.07 -4.22 -8.48
C PHE A 328 6.47 -5.36 -9.43
N ALA A 329 7.53 -6.05 -9.13
CA ALA A 329 7.86 -7.28 -9.82
C ALA A 329 6.92 -8.38 -9.30
N ILE A 330 5.85 -8.66 -10.03
CA ILE A 330 5.08 -9.89 -9.84
C ILE A 330 6.10 -11.03 -9.93
N ASP A 331 6.13 -11.89 -8.91
CA ASP A 331 7.00 -13.06 -8.92
C ASP A 331 6.88 -13.78 -10.27
N ALA A 332 7.98 -13.88 -10.99
CA ALA A 332 8.04 -14.61 -12.26
C ALA A 332 7.61 -16.09 -12.11
N TYR A 333 7.49 -16.58 -10.89
CA TYR A 333 6.99 -17.91 -10.56
C TYR A 333 5.51 -18.11 -10.96
N ASN A 334 4.66 -17.09 -10.81
CA ASN A 334 3.25 -17.20 -11.22
C ASN A 334 3.03 -17.06 -12.73
N LEU A 335 4.01 -16.48 -13.45
CA LEU A 335 3.96 -16.42 -14.91
C LEU A 335 4.29 -17.77 -15.60
N LEU A 336 4.85 -18.73 -14.86
CA LEU A 336 5.23 -20.03 -15.42
C LEU A 336 4.18 -21.14 -15.19
N ASP A 337 3.21 -20.95 -14.31
CA ASP A 337 2.22 -21.99 -13.96
C ASP A 337 0.78 -21.69 -14.39
N SER A 338 0.49 -20.56 -15.00
CA SER A 338 -0.83 -20.26 -15.53
C SER A 338 -1.01 -20.85 -16.93
N ASN A 339 -1.39 -22.13 -17.00
CA ASN A 339 -2.00 -22.75 -18.19
C ASN A 339 -3.45 -22.27 -18.42
N GLU A 340 -3.84 -21.14 -17.88
CA GLU A 340 -5.13 -20.54 -18.17
C GLU A 340 -4.93 -19.33 -19.08
N ASN A 341 -5.65 -19.34 -20.22
CA ASN A 341 -5.69 -18.28 -21.22
C ASN A 341 -6.17 -16.96 -20.62
N VAL A 342 -5.29 -16.23 -19.95
CA VAL A 342 -5.54 -14.81 -19.65
C VAL A 342 -5.19 -14.02 -20.91
N GLN A 343 -6.18 -13.76 -21.76
CA GLN A 343 -6.10 -12.85 -22.91
C GLN A 343 -6.02 -11.36 -22.47
N ASN A 344 -5.26 -11.06 -21.44
CA ASN A 344 -5.11 -9.69 -20.93
C ASN A 344 -3.72 -9.14 -21.17
N ASN A 345 -2.98 -9.64 -22.15
CA ASN A 345 -1.62 -9.26 -22.41
C ASN A 345 -1.52 -8.34 -23.64
N LEU A 346 -0.60 -7.35 -23.58
CA LEU A 346 -0.22 -6.51 -24.71
C LEU A 346 0.87 -7.20 -25.58
N ASP A 347 0.95 -8.53 -25.63
CA ASP A 347 2.00 -9.29 -26.33
C ASP A 347 2.01 -9.07 -27.85
N TYR A 348 0.98 -8.43 -28.40
CA TYR A 348 0.94 -8.01 -29.78
C TYR A 348 1.78 -6.75 -30.05
N LEU A 349 2.24 -6.05 -28.99
CA LEU A 349 3.10 -4.89 -29.14
C LEU A 349 4.50 -5.33 -29.58
N THR A 350 5.03 -4.65 -30.57
CA THR A 350 6.40 -4.85 -31.03
C THR A 350 7.26 -3.66 -30.66
N ILE A 351 8.44 -3.91 -30.08
CA ILE A 351 9.37 -2.91 -29.58
C ILE A 351 10.65 -2.96 -30.41
N TYR A 352 10.98 -1.86 -31.08
CA TYR A 352 12.16 -1.78 -31.96
C TYR A 352 12.71 -0.34 -32.07
N PRO A 353 14.01 -0.19 -32.43
CA PRO A 353 15.03 -1.22 -32.44
C PRO A 353 15.39 -1.64 -30.99
N ASN A 354 15.82 -2.90 -30.87
CA ASN A 354 16.40 -3.40 -29.62
C ASN A 354 17.57 -4.33 -29.98
N PRO A 355 18.82 -3.93 -29.73
CA PRO A 355 19.31 -2.73 -29.00
C PRO A 355 19.01 -1.39 -29.66
N SER A 356 18.96 -0.34 -28.82
CA SER A 356 18.73 1.04 -29.25
C SER A 356 19.71 2.03 -28.62
N THR A 357 19.93 3.19 -29.27
CA THR A 357 20.75 4.30 -28.75
C THR A 357 19.88 5.38 -28.09
N ASP A 358 18.89 5.91 -28.78
CA ASP A 358 18.18 7.10 -28.31
C ASP A 358 16.67 6.87 -28.14
N PHE A 359 16.06 6.05 -28.98
CA PHE A 359 14.62 5.88 -29.00
C PHE A 359 14.22 4.44 -29.21
N VAL A 360 13.16 4.04 -28.54
CA VAL A 360 12.46 2.78 -28.74
C VAL A 360 11.07 3.08 -29.29
N TYR A 361 10.70 2.43 -30.37
CA TYR A 361 9.36 2.56 -30.97
C TYR A 361 8.50 1.38 -30.54
N ILE A 362 7.24 1.69 -30.25
CA ILE A 362 6.22 0.73 -29.88
C ILE A 362 5.18 0.71 -30.99
N ASN A 363 4.88 -0.45 -31.54
CA ASN A 363 3.89 -0.62 -32.57
C ASN A 363 2.89 -1.71 -32.18
N GLY A 364 1.62 -1.55 -32.56
CA GLY A 364 0.54 -2.50 -32.30
C GLY A 364 -0.66 -1.88 -31.56
N THR A 365 -0.60 -0.61 -31.19
CA THR A 365 -1.73 0.11 -30.59
C THR A 365 -1.77 1.56 -31.02
N ASP A 366 -2.97 2.12 -31.09
CA ASP A 366 -3.20 3.57 -31.26
C ASP A 366 -3.53 4.25 -29.93
N LYS A 367 -3.50 3.50 -28.82
CA LYS A 367 -3.76 4.03 -27.49
C LYS A 367 -2.50 4.64 -26.89
N GLU A 368 -2.69 5.64 -26.05
CA GLU A 368 -1.66 6.12 -25.15
C GLU A 368 -1.25 5.03 -24.16
N LEU A 369 0.05 4.81 -23.99
CA LEU A 369 0.62 3.86 -23.07
C LEU A 369 1.45 4.58 -22.01
N VAL A 370 1.43 4.10 -20.81
CA VAL A 370 2.43 4.45 -19.81
C VAL A 370 3.62 3.51 -19.94
N ALA A 371 4.80 4.09 -20.21
CA ALA A 371 6.05 3.40 -20.32
C ALA A 371 6.89 3.64 -19.08
N ILE A 372 7.37 2.57 -18.47
CA ILE A 372 8.28 2.63 -17.33
C ILE A 372 9.52 1.80 -17.63
N VAL A 373 10.68 2.38 -17.35
CA VAL A 373 11.95 1.69 -17.51
C VAL A 373 12.61 1.53 -16.15
N VAL A 374 12.97 0.30 -15.84
CA VAL A 374 13.69 -0.04 -14.61
C VAL A 374 15.06 -0.65 -14.94
N ASP A 375 16.05 -0.41 -14.09
CA ASP A 375 17.34 -1.08 -14.18
C ASP A 375 17.27 -2.53 -13.67
N LEU A 376 18.37 -3.27 -13.71
CA LEU A 376 18.42 -4.67 -13.26
C LEU A 376 18.31 -4.82 -11.73
N LEU A 377 18.37 -3.72 -10.98
CA LEU A 377 18.17 -3.71 -9.54
C LEU A 377 16.73 -3.33 -9.16
N GLY A 378 15.85 -3.12 -10.18
CA GLY A 378 14.46 -2.76 -9.99
C GLY A 378 14.21 -1.26 -9.79
N LYS A 379 15.27 -0.42 -9.81
CA LYS A 379 15.12 1.03 -9.67
C LYS A 379 14.49 1.62 -10.95
N GLN A 380 13.39 2.35 -10.79
CA GLN A 380 12.81 3.12 -11.88
C GLN A 380 13.79 4.22 -12.33
N VAL A 381 14.09 4.25 -13.61
CA VAL A 381 15.02 5.23 -14.22
C VAL A 381 14.33 6.13 -15.24
N LEU A 382 13.12 5.76 -15.69
CA LEU A 382 12.32 6.57 -16.61
C LEU A 382 10.84 6.19 -16.47
N ARG A 383 9.96 7.18 -16.54
CA ARG A 383 8.51 7.01 -16.68
C ARG A 383 7.95 8.11 -17.60
N GLU A 384 7.13 7.72 -18.56
CA GLU A 384 6.58 8.64 -19.55
C GLU A 384 5.29 8.08 -20.15
N SER A 385 4.30 8.95 -20.40
CA SER A 385 3.16 8.63 -21.25
C SER A 385 3.56 8.77 -22.72
N ILE A 386 3.34 7.71 -23.48
CA ILE A 386 3.79 7.61 -24.87
C ILE A 386 2.68 7.08 -25.78
N ASN A 387 2.72 7.45 -27.06
CA ASN A 387 1.85 6.87 -28.08
C ASN A 387 2.60 5.80 -28.90
N GLU A 388 3.73 6.15 -29.47
CA GLU A 388 4.47 5.28 -30.39
C GLU A 388 5.97 5.24 -30.11
N LYS A 389 6.49 6.15 -29.25
CA LYS A 389 7.92 6.37 -29.12
C LYS A 389 8.30 6.70 -27.70
N LEU A 390 9.33 6.03 -27.20
CA LEU A 390 9.96 6.27 -25.90
C LEU A 390 11.36 6.82 -26.09
N ASP A 391 11.67 7.95 -25.45
CA ASP A 391 13.00 8.54 -25.43
C ASP A 391 13.85 7.95 -24.30
N ILE A 392 14.88 7.19 -24.66
CA ILE A 392 15.84 6.59 -23.72
C ILE A 392 17.22 7.21 -23.82
N SER A 393 17.36 8.38 -24.48
CA SER A 393 18.66 9.02 -24.73
C SER A 393 19.42 9.37 -23.45
N GLN A 394 18.69 9.66 -22.37
CA GLN A 394 19.26 10.02 -21.06
C GLN A 394 19.73 8.81 -20.23
N LEU A 395 19.38 7.60 -20.64
CA LEU A 395 19.80 6.39 -19.93
C LEU A 395 21.26 6.06 -20.24
N GLU A 396 21.95 5.53 -19.26
CA GLU A 396 23.28 4.99 -19.46
C GLU A 396 23.23 3.69 -20.27
N LYS A 397 24.37 3.29 -20.87
CA LYS A 397 24.45 2.01 -21.57
C LYS A 397 24.22 0.86 -20.63
N GLY A 398 23.32 -0.03 -21.01
CA GLY A 398 22.95 -1.14 -20.13
C GLY A 398 21.73 -1.92 -20.60
N VAL A 399 21.34 -2.87 -19.77
CA VAL A 399 20.13 -3.68 -19.93
C VAL A 399 19.07 -3.14 -18.96
N TYR A 400 17.86 -2.95 -19.48
CA TYR A 400 16.74 -2.43 -18.73
C TYR A 400 15.50 -3.28 -18.98
N ILE A 401 14.52 -3.18 -18.10
CA ILE A 401 13.19 -3.74 -18.27
C ILE A 401 12.24 -2.59 -18.58
N LEU A 402 11.58 -2.68 -19.73
CA LEU A 402 10.52 -1.77 -20.14
C LEU A 402 9.19 -2.41 -19.85
N GLN A 403 8.35 -1.71 -19.12
CA GLN A 403 6.96 -2.05 -18.85
C GLN A 403 6.06 -1.07 -19.60
N LEU A 404 5.01 -1.59 -20.25
CA LEU A 404 4.04 -0.81 -21.01
C LEU A 404 2.63 -1.17 -20.54
N SER A 405 1.83 -0.15 -20.24
CA SER A 405 0.43 -0.34 -19.83
C SER A 405 -0.50 0.64 -20.55
N ASP A 406 -1.70 0.17 -20.90
CA ASP A 406 -2.80 1.00 -21.42
C ASP A 406 -3.88 1.30 -20.35
N GLY A 407 -3.56 1.03 -19.06
CA GLY A 407 -4.47 1.17 -17.94
C GLY A 407 -5.31 -0.07 -17.64
N ASP A 408 -5.50 -0.97 -18.62
CA ASP A 408 -6.23 -2.22 -18.47
C ASP A 408 -5.31 -3.45 -18.64
N LYS A 409 -4.21 -3.29 -19.36
CA LYS A 409 -3.30 -4.37 -19.75
C LYS A 409 -1.86 -3.93 -19.56
N LEU A 410 -1.00 -4.88 -19.24
CA LEU A 410 0.43 -4.69 -19.03
C LEU A 410 1.23 -5.67 -19.90
N THR A 411 2.38 -5.23 -20.42
CA THR A 411 3.43 -6.10 -20.94
C THR A 411 4.79 -5.65 -20.49
N THR A 412 5.72 -6.60 -20.38
CA THR A 412 7.08 -6.33 -19.92
C THR A 412 8.08 -6.88 -20.93
N GLN A 413 9.05 -6.05 -21.35
CA GLN A 413 10.06 -6.46 -22.31
C GLN A 413 11.46 -5.94 -21.92
N ARG A 414 12.47 -6.78 -22.17
CA ARG A 414 13.86 -6.38 -22.00
C ARG A 414 14.29 -5.46 -23.14
N ILE A 415 14.87 -4.30 -22.81
CA ILE A 415 15.51 -3.40 -23.77
C ILE A 415 17.01 -3.28 -23.49
N ILE A 416 17.80 -3.01 -24.52
CA ILE A 416 19.24 -2.84 -24.44
C ILE A 416 19.59 -1.45 -24.98
N LYS A 417 20.16 -0.61 -24.10
CA LYS A 417 20.67 0.71 -24.43
C LYS A 417 22.16 0.61 -24.83
N ASN A 418 22.50 1.04 -26.05
CA ASN A 418 23.84 1.06 -26.58
C ASN A 418 24.59 2.39 -26.33
#